data_6a981f294af8ced8f83cdd230161390e
#
_entry.id   6a981f294af8ced8f83cdd230161390e
#
_cell.length_a   1.000
_cell.length_b   1.000
_cell.length_c   1.000
_cell.angle_alpha   90.00
_cell.angle_beta   90.00
_cell.angle_gamma   90.00
#
_symmetry.space_group_name_H-M   'P 1'
#
loop_
_entity.id
_entity.type
_entity.pdbx_description
1 polymer ?
#
loop_
_entity_poly.entity_id
_entity_poly.type
_entity_poly.pdbx_seq_one_letter_code
_entity_poly.pdbx_strand_id
1 'polypeptide(L)'
;REIFEYGNKRKAEIGAENVFDFSIGNPSVPAPKSVNDAIIDLVNNFDSVALHGYTSAQGDAHVRQSVSDYINGRFGTKLTANHIYMTCGAASSLTIVLNAIMLPGEECIAFTPYFPEYGVFIERTGAKLVAVQSENKTFQIDMEKFEAAINEKTKAVIINSPNNPSGVVYTKETIEKMCDLLRKKEKEYGHSIFVITD
;
A
#
# COMPACT_ATOMS: atom_id res chain seq x y z
N ARG A 1 17.90 5.46 4.62
CA ARG A 1 18.52 6.45 3.72
C ARG A 1 20.04 6.50 3.94
N GLU A 2 20.51 6.62 5.18
CA GLU A 2 21.91 6.62 5.55
C GLU A 2 22.68 5.37 5.08
N ILE A 3 22.06 4.18 5.22
CA ILE A 3 22.68 2.91 4.76
C ILE A 3 22.87 2.91 3.24
N PHE A 4 21.93 3.44 2.49
CA PHE A 4 22.04 3.58 1.03
C PHE A 4 23.18 4.54 0.63
N GLU A 5 23.27 5.69 1.30
CA GLU A 5 24.35 6.65 1.07
C GLU A 5 25.72 6.07 1.44
N TYR A 6 25.79 5.31 2.53
CA TYR A 6 26.99 4.55 2.89
C TYR A 6 27.37 3.53 1.81
N GLY A 7 26.39 2.78 1.28
CA GLY A 7 26.61 1.83 0.19
C GLY A 7 27.20 2.48 -1.05
N ASN A 8 26.66 3.65 -1.45
CA ASN A 8 27.19 4.41 -2.57
C ASN A 8 28.63 4.89 -2.36
N LYS A 9 28.94 5.35 -1.15
CA LYS A 9 30.32 5.73 -0.78
C LYS A 9 31.27 4.54 -0.86
N ARG A 10 30.86 3.36 -0.35
CA ARG A 10 31.69 2.14 -0.44
C ARG A 10 31.91 1.70 -1.87
N LYS A 11 30.88 1.77 -2.74
CA LYS A 11 31.00 1.47 -4.18
C LYS A 11 32.06 2.35 -4.85
N ALA A 12 32.11 3.63 -4.48
CA ALA A 12 33.12 4.57 -5.00
C ALA A 12 34.56 4.27 -4.48
N GLU A 13 34.68 3.75 -3.25
CA GLU A 13 35.98 3.46 -2.62
C GLU A 13 36.61 2.15 -3.10
N ILE A 14 35.82 1.08 -3.24
CA ILE A 14 36.33 -0.28 -3.49
C ILE A 14 35.84 -0.94 -4.77
N GLY A 15 35.06 -0.24 -5.58
CA GLY A 15 34.41 -0.75 -6.79
C GLY A 15 33.01 -1.30 -6.54
N ALA A 16 32.09 -1.07 -7.47
CA ALA A 16 30.69 -1.47 -7.33
C ALA A 16 30.53 -3.01 -7.28
N GLU A 17 31.40 -3.73 -7.98
CA GLU A 17 31.44 -5.20 -8.03
C GLU A 17 31.80 -5.85 -6.68
N ASN A 18 32.38 -5.09 -5.77
CA ASN A 18 32.78 -5.55 -4.45
C ASN A 18 31.79 -5.15 -3.33
N VAL A 19 30.65 -4.54 -3.68
CA VAL A 19 29.63 -4.10 -2.71
C VAL A 19 28.28 -4.74 -3.02
N PHE A 20 27.83 -5.61 -2.14
CA PHE A 20 26.51 -6.24 -2.19
C PHE A 20 25.53 -5.39 -1.37
N ASP A 21 24.84 -4.49 -2.06
CA ASP A 21 23.94 -3.51 -1.43
C ASP A 21 22.50 -4.02 -1.42
N PHE A 22 22.00 -4.32 -0.24
CA PHE A 22 20.63 -4.75 0.02
C PHE A 22 19.79 -3.69 0.75
N SER A 23 20.25 -2.43 0.76
CA SER A 23 19.58 -1.36 1.50
C SER A 23 18.27 -0.87 0.87
N ILE A 24 18.16 -0.98 -0.44
CA ILE A 24 16.97 -0.59 -1.21
C ILE A 24 16.70 -1.64 -2.29
N GLY A 25 15.43 -2.05 -2.40
CA GLY A 25 14.94 -2.84 -3.53
C GLY A 25 14.60 -1.93 -4.71
N ASN A 26 15.32 -2.08 -5.83
CA ASN A 26 14.96 -1.44 -7.09
C ASN A 26 14.37 -2.47 -8.07
N PRO A 27 13.37 -2.08 -8.88
CA PRO A 27 12.92 -2.92 -9.98
C PRO A 27 14.08 -3.24 -10.92
N SER A 28 14.30 -4.53 -11.20
CA SER A 28 15.34 -5.02 -12.12
C SER A 28 14.80 -5.37 -13.50
N VAL A 29 13.48 -5.37 -13.67
CA VAL A 29 12.80 -5.64 -14.94
C VAL A 29 12.43 -4.31 -15.59
N PRO A 30 12.83 -4.09 -16.87
CA PRO A 30 12.47 -2.86 -17.57
C PRO A 30 10.95 -2.76 -17.79
N ALA A 31 10.44 -1.54 -17.83
CA ALA A 31 9.04 -1.31 -18.18
C ALA A 31 8.74 -1.86 -19.59
N PRO A 32 7.53 -2.37 -19.84
CA PRO A 32 7.11 -2.77 -21.19
C PRO A 32 7.27 -1.63 -22.19
N LYS A 33 7.64 -1.95 -23.44
CA LYS A 33 7.81 -0.95 -24.51
C LYS A 33 6.55 -0.06 -24.68
N SER A 34 5.37 -0.64 -24.51
CA SER A 34 4.09 0.05 -24.59
C SER A 34 3.96 1.26 -23.66
N VAL A 35 4.66 1.25 -22.52
CA VAL A 35 4.67 2.40 -21.58
C VAL A 35 5.39 3.59 -22.21
N ASN A 36 6.58 3.35 -22.79
CA ASN A 36 7.34 4.38 -23.47
C ASN A 36 6.60 4.91 -24.71
N ASP A 37 6.03 3.98 -25.51
CA ASP A 37 5.26 4.33 -26.70
C ASP A 37 4.05 5.22 -26.36
N ALA A 38 3.31 4.90 -25.28
CA ALA A 38 2.19 5.70 -24.82
C ALA A 38 2.62 7.11 -24.35
N ILE A 39 3.73 7.24 -23.63
CA ILE A 39 4.25 8.54 -23.20
C ILE A 39 4.65 9.39 -24.41
N ILE A 40 5.34 8.79 -25.39
CA ILE A 40 5.76 9.48 -26.63
C ILE A 40 4.53 9.93 -27.43
N ASP A 41 3.52 9.06 -27.55
CA ASP A 41 2.27 9.37 -28.24
C ASP A 41 1.53 10.54 -27.60
N LEU A 42 1.39 10.53 -26.27
CA LEU A 42 0.78 11.64 -25.54
C LEU A 42 1.49 12.98 -25.77
N VAL A 43 2.83 12.99 -25.69
CA VAL A 43 3.61 14.22 -25.87
C VAL A 43 3.53 14.75 -27.29
N ASN A 44 3.49 13.88 -28.29
CA ASN A 44 3.51 14.29 -29.70
C ASN A 44 2.13 14.61 -30.26
N ASN A 45 1.08 13.95 -29.79
CA ASN A 45 -0.22 13.94 -30.46
C ASN A 45 -1.36 14.51 -29.60
N PHE A 46 -1.14 14.72 -28.30
CA PHE A 46 -2.17 15.32 -27.44
C PHE A 46 -2.07 16.84 -27.42
N ASP A 47 -3.20 17.51 -27.19
CA ASP A 47 -3.18 18.98 -27.03
C ASP A 47 -2.33 19.37 -25.82
N SER A 48 -1.36 20.24 -26.05
CA SER A 48 -0.38 20.62 -25.02
C SER A 48 -1.00 21.32 -23.81
N VAL A 49 -2.04 22.13 -24.02
CA VAL A 49 -2.73 22.83 -22.93
C VAL A 49 -3.52 21.83 -22.07
N ALA A 50 -4.19 20.88 -22.71
CA ALA A 50 -4.90 19.82 -22.02
C ALA A 50 -3.94 18.86 -21.28
N LEU A 51 -2.82 18.51 -21.92
CA LEU A 51 -1.83 17.58 -21.34
C LEU A 51 -1.15 18.16 -20.09
N HIS A 52 -0.85 19.45 -20.09
CA HIS A 52 -0.12 20.13 -19.01
C HIS A 52 -1.03 20.98 -18.11
N GLY A 53 -2.33 20.95 -18.35
CA GLY A 53 -3.33 21.68 -17.58
C GLY A 53 -3.66 21.02 -16.24
N TYR A 54 -4.47 21.71 -15.45
CA TYR A 54 -5.02 21.14 -14.21
C TYR A 54 -6.04 20.05 -14.52
N THR A 55 -5.97 18.94 -13.77
CA THR A 55 -7.00 17.92 -13.74
C THR A 55 -7.93 18.13 -12.53
N SER A 56 -9.02 17.35 -12.43
CA SER A 56 -9.81 17.26 -11.21
C SER A 56 -8.95 16.74 -10.05
N ALA A 57 -9.32 17.07 -8.81
CA ALA A 57 -8.62 16.60 -7.61
C ALA A 57 -8.52 15.06 -7.51
N GLN A 58 -9.48 14.36 -8.12
CA GLN A 58 -9.51 12.89 -8.18
C GLN A 58 -8.68 12.31 -9.32
N GLY A 59 -8.17 13.14 -10.21
CA GLY A 59 -7.52 12.72 -11.45
C GLY A 59 -8.46 12.68 -12.65
N ASP A 60 -7.91 12.45 -13.84
CA ASP A 60 -8.66 12.41 -15.08
C ASP A 60 -9.77 11.36 -15.08
N ALA A 61 -10.97 11.74 -15.52
CA ALA A 61 -12.16 10.89 -15.46
C ALA A 61 -12.06 9.65 -16.36
N HIS A 62 -11.44 9.77 -17.54
CA HIS A 62 -11.26 8.65 -18.47
C HIS A 62 -10.27 7.64 -17.91
N VAL A 63 -9.19 8.11 -17.28
CA VAL A 63 -8.20 7.25 -16.62
C VAL A 63 -8.86 6.50 -15.47
N ARG A 64 -9.63 7.19 -14.63
CA ARG A 64 -10.35 6.56 -13.50
C ARG A 64 -11.38 5.53 -13.98
N GLN A 65 -12.10 5.82 -15.08
CA GLN A 65 -13.03 4.87 -15.68
C GLN A 65 -12.28 3.63 -16.20
N SER A 66 -11.17 3.81 -16.93
CA SER A 66 -10.37 2.70 -17.44
C SER A 66 -9.83 1.80 -16.31
N VAL A 67 -9.40 2.40 -15.19
CA VAL A 67 -8.96 1.63 -14.01
C VAL A 67 -10.13 0.84 -13.40
N SER A 68 -11.30 1.45 -13.25
CA SER A 68 -12.47 0.76 -12.71
C SER A 68 -12.93 -0.39 -13.61
N ASP A 69 -12.93 -0.20 -14.93
CA ASP A 69 -13.31 -1.23 -15.92
C ASP A 69 -12.32 -2.41 -15.89
N TYR A 70 -11.01 -2.12 -15.79
CA TYR A 70 -9.98 -3.15 -15.64
C TYR A 70 -10.21 -4.00 -14.38
N ILE A 71 -10.43 -3.35 -13.23
CA ILE A 71 -10.66 -4.03 -11.95
C ILE A 71 -11.94 -4.87 -12.02
N ASN A 72 -13.02 -4.30 -12.55
CA ASN A 72 -14.30 -5.00 -12.72
C ASN A 72 -14.16 -6.23 -13.61
N GLY A 73 -13.48 -6.10 -14.75
CA GLY A 73 -13.28 -7.20 -15.68
C GLY A 73 -12.41 -8.32 -15.10
N ARG A 74 -11.42 -7.98 -14.27
CA ARG A 74 -10.51 -8.95 -13.68
C ARG A 74 -11.07 -9.66 -12.44
N PHE A 75 -11.82 -8.95 -11.60
CA PHE A 75 -12.22 -9.42 -10.27
C PHE A 75 -13.74 -9.51 -10.08
N GLY A 76 -14.54 -9.21 -11.09
CA GLY A 76 -16.00 -9.27 -11.03
C GLY A 76 -16.62 -8.25 -10.08
N THR A 77 -15.91 -7.14 -9.81
CA THR A 77 -16.42 -6.05 -8.97
C THR A 77 -17.38 -5.14 -9.73
N LYS A 78 -17.96 -4.16 -9.05
CA LYS A 78 -18.89 -3.17 -9.64
C LYS A 78 -18.45 -1.74 -9.29
N LEU A 79 -17.18 -1.46 -9.49
CA LEU A 79 -16.62 -0.13 -9.25
C LEU A 79 -17.01 0.83 -10.39
N THR A 80 -17.04 2.10 -10.08
CA THR A 80 -17.19 3.20 -11.03
C THR A 80 -16.00 4.16 -10.89
N ALA A 81 -15.83 5.08 -11.82
CA ALA A 81 -14.82 6.11 -11.72
C ALA A 81 -14.84 6.89 -10.39
N ASN A 82 -15.99 6.97 -9.72
CA ASN A 82 -16.13 7.66 -8.43
C ASN A 82 -15.50 6.89 -7.25
N HIS A 83 -15.19 5.61 -7.43
CA HIS A 83 -14.46 4.81 -6.43
C HIS A 83 -12.94 4.87 -6.63
N ILE A 84 -12.47 5.55 -7.67
CA ILE A 84 -11.05 5.65 -8.02
C ILE A 84 -10.55 7.07 -7.73
N TYR A 85 -9.42 7.15 -7.05
CA TYR A 85 -8.70 8.39 -6.78
C TYR A 85 -7.24 8.23 -7.20
N MET A 86 -6.79 9.05 -8.15
CA MET A 86 -5.41 8.99 -8.66
C MET A 86 -4.46 9.74 -7.73
N THR A 87 -3.31 9.14 -7.45
CA THR A 87 -2.29 9.72 -6.57
C THR A 87 -0.89 9.55 -7.14
N CYS A 88 0.07 10.27 -6.59
CA CYS A 88 1.49 10.14 -6.94
C CYS A 88 2.12 8.96 -6.16
N GLY A 89 1.69 7.74 -6.48
CA GLY A 89 2.18 6.50 -5.89
C GLY A 89 1.46 6.08 -4.61
N ALA A 90 1.71 4.82 -4.18
CA ALA A 90 1.05 4.17 -3.05
C ALA A 90 1.25 4.92 -1.71
N ALA A 91 2.44 5.49 -1.48
CA ALA A 91 2.71 6.29 -0.27
C ALA A 91 1.77 7.48 -0.10
N SER A 92 1.44 8.16 -1.22
CA SER A 92 0.46 9.25 -1.23
C SER A 92 -0.95 8.72 -0.96
N SER A 93 -1.32 7.58 -1.55
CA SER A 93 -2.62 6.94 -1.30
C SER A 93 -2.79 6.57 0.17
N LEU A 94 -1.79 5.91 0.77
CA LEU A 94 -1.81 5.54 2.18
C LEU A 94 -1.92 6.76 3.09
N THR A 95 -1.14 7.81 2.80
CA THR A 95 -1.22 9.06 3.57
C THR A 95 -2.61 9.69 3.49
N ILE A 96 -3.21 9.77 2.31
CA ILE A 96 -4.54 10.34 2.11
C ILE A 96 -5.61 9.52 2.83
N VAL A 97 -5.61 8.20 2.63
CA VAL A 97 -6.60 7.31 3.25
C VAL A 97 -6.51 7.36 4.77
N LEU A 98 -5.31 7.21 5.33
CA LEU A 98 -5.13 7.25 6.78
C LEU A 98 -5.57 8.60 7.39
N ASN A 99 -5.24 9.72 6.76
CA ASN A 99 -5.71 11.03 7.22
C ASN A 99 -7.25 11.19 7.10
N ALA A 100 -7.89 10.47 6.20
CA ALA A 100 -9.34 10.55 6.02
C ALA A 100 -10.12 9.71 7.04
N ILE A 101 -9.54 8.60 7.52
CA ILE A 101 -10.27 7.62 8.35
C ILE A 101 -9.79 7.53 9.80
N MET A 102 -8.57 8.02 10.11
CA MET A 102 -7.98 7.91 11.45
C MET A 102 -8.14 9.20 12.25
N LEU A 103 -8.43 9.06 13.52
CA LEU A 103 -8.42 10.15 14.51
C LEU A 103 -7.27 9.97 15.52
N PRO A 104 -6.79 11.05 16.15
CA PRO A 104 -5.80 10.96 17.22
C PRO A 104 -6.22 9.98 18.32
N GLY A 105 -5.32 9.09 18.70
CA GLY A 105 -5.55 8.08 19.74
C GLY A 105 -6.19 6.78 19.26
N GLU A 106 -6.65 6.70 18.01
CA GLU A 106 -7.06 5.43 17.39
C GLU A 106 -5.85 4.55 17.04
N GLU A 107 -6.09 3.29 16.71
CA GLU A 107 -5.07 2.31 16.44
C GLU A 107 -5.21 1.70 15.04
N CYS A 108 -4.07 1.53 14.37
CA CYS A 108 -3.97 0.82 13.09
C CYS A 108 -3.04 -0.37 13.25
N ILE A 109 -3.52 -1.56 12.93
CA ILE A 109 -2.74 -2.81 13.02
C ILE A 109 -1.97 -3.05 11.73
N ALA A 110 -0.71 -3.49 11.85
CA ALA A 110 0.08 -4.07 10.77
C ALA A 110 0.81 -5.32 11.24
N PHE A 111 1.04 -6.28 10.34
CA PHE A 111 1.66 -7.58 10.65
C PHE A 111 3.15 -7.56 10.36
N THR A 112 3.96 -7.95 11.35
CA THR A 112 5.43 -7.96 11.19
C THR A 112 5.92 -9.20 10.42
N PRO A 113 6.96 -9.07 9.57
CA PRO A 113 7.57 -7.80 9.16
C PRO A 113 6.68 -7.02 8.20
N TYR A 114 6.64 -5.72 8.32
CA TYR A 114 5.88 -4.80 7.46
C TYR A 114 6.78 -3.72 6.86
N PHE A 115 6.27 -3.00 5.86
CA PHE A 115 6.97 -1.86 5.26
C PHE A 115 7.16 -0.75 6.31
N PRO A 116 8.40 -0.37 6.65
CA PRO A 116 8.69 0.48 7.82
C PRO A 116 7.98 1.83 7.83
N GLU A 117 7.65 2.36 6.65
CA GLU A 117 7.03 3.67 6.52
C GLU A 117 5.55 3.69 6.96
N TYR A 118 4.91 2.53 7.16
CA TYR A 118 3.55 2.50 7.73
C TYR A 118 3.47 3.20 9.07
N GLY A 119 4.50 3.06 9.93
CA GLY A 119 4.58 3.79 11.19
C GLY A 119 4.49 5.30 10.99
N VAL A 120 5.28 5.82 10.05
CA VAL A 120 5.30 7.26 9.74
C VAL A 120 3.94 7.76 9.24
N PHE A 121 3.29 6.99 8.34
CA PHE A 121 1.99 7.39 7.79
C PHE A 121 0.87 7.38 8.85
N ILE A 122 0.88 6.37 9.74
CA ILE A 122 -0.10 6.22 10.82
C ILE A 122 0.11 7.28 11.91
N GLU A 123 1.32 7.39 12.44
CA GLU A 123 1.63 8.28 13.56
C GLU A 123 1.46 9.76 13.21
N ARG A 124 1.63 10.12 11.94
CA ARG A 124 1.34 11.47 11.45
C ARG A 124 -0.11 11.89 11.64
N THR A 125 -1.06 10.96 11.69
CA THR A 125 -2.47 11.26 11.96
C THR A 125 -2.78 11.48 13.45
N GLY A 126 -1.79 11.24 14.33
CA GLY A 126 -1.98 11.17 15.78
C GLY A 126 -2.47 9.80 16.26
N ALA A 127 -2.65 8.85 15.36
CA ALA A 127 -2.98 7.46 15.68
C ALA A 127 -1.73 6.67 16.05
N LYS A 128 -1.93 5.45 16.54
CA LYS A 128 -0.86 4.54 16.96
C LYS A 128 -0.78 3.32 16.06
N LEU A 129 0.43 2.97 15.62
CA LEU A 129 0.69 1.68 15.00
C LEU A 129 0.73 0.58 16.06
N VAL A 130 -0.05 -0.48 15.84
CA VAL A 130 -0.03 -1.71 16.63
C VAL A 130 0.60 -2.82 15.77
N ALA A 131 1.82 -3.21 16.10
CA ALA A 131 2.55 -4.25 15.39
C ALA A 131 2.18 -5.63 15.93
N VAL A 132 1.55 -6.46 15.09
CA VAL A 132 1.20 -7.84 15.42
C VAL A 132 2.19 -8.80 14.79
N GLN A 133 2.79 -9.66 15.57
CA GLN A 133 3.74 -10.65 15.07
C GLN A 133 3.03 -11.70 14.23
N SER A 134 3.49 -11.90 12.99
CA SER A 134 3.07 -13.01 12.13
C SER A 134 3.60 -14.35 12.63
N GLU A 135 3.10 -15.44 12.07
CA GLU A 135 3.64 -16.77 12.32
C GLU A 135 5.13 -16.86 11.93
N ASN A 136 5.93 -17.52 12.78
CA ASN A 136 7.39 -17.50 12.66
C ASN A 136 7.96 -18.14 11.37
N LYS A 137 7.25 -19.11 10.78
CA LYS A 137 7.77 -19.86 9.62
C LYS A 137 7.06 -19.50 8.31
N THR A 138 5.78 -19.26 8.38
CA THR A 138 4.90 -19.07 7.23
C THR A 138 4.69 -17.61 6.91
N PHE A 139 4.93 -16.71 7.88
CA PHE A 139 4.57 -15.30 7.85
C PHE A 139 3.08 -15.03 7.57
N GLN A 140 2.23 -16.04 7.71
CA GLN A 140 0.77 -15.85 7.72
C GLN A 140 0.35 -15.06 8.97
N ILE A 141 -0.87 -14.51 8.95
CA ILE A 141 -1.42 -13.80 10.10
C ILE A 141 -1.61 -14.81 11.24
N ASP A 142 -0.95 -14.56 12.38
CA ASP A 142 -1.18 -15.27 13.63
C ASP A 142 -2.53 -14.80 14.21
N MET A 143 -3.58 -15.59 13.99
CA MET A 143 -4.94 -15.19 14.30
C MET A 143 -5.19 -14.99 15.80
N GLU A 144 -4.48 -15.74 16.67
CA GLU A 144 -4.60 -15.57 18.13
C GLU A 144 -4.02 -14.23 18.58
N LYS A 145 -2.82 -13.88 18.09
CA LYS A 145 -2.20 -12.59 18.39
C LYS A 145 -2.96 -11.43 17.76
N PHE A 146 -3.52 -11.66 16.58
CA PHE A 146 -4.33 -10.64 15.91
C PHE A 146 -5.62 -10.37 16.71
N GLU A 147 -6.37 -11.40 17.12
CA GLU A 147 -7.57 -11.22 17.94
C GLU A 147 -7.26 -10.53 19.28
N ALA A 148 -6.15 -10.88 19.91
CA ALA A 148 -5.71 -10.27 21.17
C ALA A 148 -5.30 -8.78 21.02
N ALA A 149 -4.88 -8.38 19.84
CA ALA A 149 -4.47 -6.99 19.55
C ALA A 149 -5.64 -6.06 19.22
N ILE A 150 -6.79 -6.60 18.77
CA ILE A 150 -7.95 -5.81 18.40
C ILE A 150 -8.68 -5.34 19.66
N ASN A 151 -8.96 -4.04 19.72
CA ASN A 151 -9.70 -3.42 20.79
C ASN A 151 -10.63 -2.29 20.28
N GLU A 152 -11.35 -1.62 21.16
CA GLU A 152 -12.29 -0.55 20.82
C GLU A 152 -11.68 0.68 20.12
N LYS A 153 -10.34 0.84 20.15
CA LYS A 153 -9.61 1.88 19.44
C LYS A 153 -9.12 1.44 18.05
N THR A 154 -9.23 0.16 17.74
CA THR A 154 -8.79 -0.37 16.45
C THR A 154 -9.67 0.16 15.33
N LYS A 155 -9.12 1.03 14.48
CA LYS A 155 -9.82 1.68 13.38
C LYS A 155 -9.50 1.09 12.02
N ALA A 156 -8.28 0.62 11.83
CA ALA A 156 -7.83 0.07 10.56
C ALA A 156 -6.83 -1.09 10.73
N VAL A 157 -6.75 -1.90 9.70
CA VAL A 157 -5.73 -2.95 9.53
C VAL A 157 -5.09 -2.75 8.16
N ILE A 158 -3.76 -2.70 8.09
CA ILE A 158 -3.02 -2.67 6.83
C ILE A 158 -2.50 -4.06 6.53
N ILE A 159 -2.80 -4.57 5.34
CA ILE A 159 -2.22 -5.80 4.78
C ILE A 159 -1.47 -5.46 3.48
N ASN A 160 -0.41 -6.23 3.21
CA ASN A 160 0.36 -6.14 1.98
C ASN A 160 0.62 -7.56 1.47
N SER A 161 0.14 -7.91 0.26
CA SER A 161 0.25 -9.25 -0.27
C SER A 161 0.35 -9.24 -1.81
N PRO A 162 1.50 -9.66 -2.38
CA PRO A 162 2.73 -10.14 -1.73
C PRO A 162 3.36 -9.13 -0.79
N ASN A 163 3.79 -9.57 0.39
CA ASN A 163 4.25 -8.68 1.46
C ASN A 163 5.67 -8.15 1.22
N ASN A 164 5.86 -6.87 1.46
CA ASN A 164 7.18 -6.26 1.62
C ASN A 164 7.49 -6.13 3.13
N PRO A 165 8.55 -6.79 3.70
CA PRO A 165 9.67 -7.41 2.98
C PRO A 165 9.61 -8.95 2.89
N SER A 166 8.66 -9.65 3.51
CA SER A 166 8.70 -11.11 3.65
C SER A 166 8.46 -11.89 2.35
N GLY A 167 7.83 -11.27 1.36
CA GLY A 167 7.41 -11.93 0.12
C GLY A 167 6.21 -12.88 0.27
N VAL A 168 5.63 -12.97 1.47
CA VAL A 168 4.51 -13.90 1.72
C VAL A 168 3.26 -13.45 0.95
N VAL A 169 2.56 -14.42 0.40
CA VAL A 169 1.20 -14.26 -0.11
C VAL A 169 0.24 -14.83 0.92
N TYR A 170 -0.66 -14.02 1.43
CA TYR A 170 -1.68 -14.49 2.35
C TYR A 170 -2.64 -15.45 1.63
N THR A 171 -2.92 -16.59 2.28
CA THR A 171 -3.86 -17.55 1.72
C THR A 171 -5.29 -17.01 1.77
N LYS A 172 -6.15 -17.54 0.89
CA LYS A 172 -7.57 -17.22 0.93
C LYS A 172 -8.18 -17.48 2.30
N GLU A 173 -7.83 -18.62 2.91
CA GLU A 173 -8.28 -18.99 4.25
C GLU A 173 -7.86 -17.97 5.32
N THR A 174 -6.62 -17.50 5.27
CA THR A 174 -6.11 -16.45 6.19
C THR A 174 -6.93 -15.17 6.06
N ILE A 175 -7.18 -14.72 4.83
CA ILE A 175 -7.96 -13.50 4.57
C ILE A 175 -9.42 -13.66 5.01
N GLU A 176 -10.03 -14.81 4.74
CA GLU A 176 -11.42 -15.08 5.17
C GLU A 176 -11.54 -15.05 6.70
N LYS A 177 -10.64 -15.75 7.42
CA LYS A 177 -10.61 -15.72 8.90
C LYS A 177 -10.42 -14.30 9.45
N MET A 178 -9.49 -13.54 8.86
CA MET A 178 -9.28 -12.13 9.22
C MET A 178 -10.57 -11.31 9.05
N CYS A 179 -11.22 -11.42 7.89
CA CYS A 179 -12.44 -10.67 7.61
C CYS A 179 -13.60 -11.05 8.55
N ASP A 180 -13.74 -12.36 8.86
CA ASP A 180 -14.79 -12.82 9.78
C ASP A 180 -14.56 -12.33 11.21
N LEU A 181 -13.30 -12.33 11.66
CA LEU A 181 -12.94 -11.78 12.97
C LEU A 181 -13.23 -10.27 13.02
N LEU A 182 -12.84 -9.52 12.00
CA LEU A 182 -13.10 -8.08 11.94
C LEU A 182 -14.61 -7.77 11.96
N ARG A 183 -15.43 -8.48 11.18
CA ARG A 183 -16.90 -8.33 11.21
C ARG A 183 -17.51 -8.63 12.58
N LYS A 184 -16.96 -9.61 13.32
CA LYS A 184 -17.36 -9.89 14.70
C LYS A 184 -17.03 -8.71 15.61
N LYS A 185 -15.82 -8.16 15.49
CA LYS A 185 -15.34 -7.03 16.30
C LYS A 185 -16.04 -5.72 15.98
N GLU A 186 -16.35 -5.45 14.73
CA GLU A 186 -17.18 -4.30 14.34
C GLU A 186 -18.56 -4.31 15.03
N LYS A 187 -19.18 -5.49 15.12
CA LYS A 187 -20.47 -5.63 15.83
C LYS A 187 -20.30 -5.46 17.34
N GLU A 188 -19.18 -5.95 17.91
CA GLU A 188 -18.87 -5.85 19.32
C GLU A 188 -18.63 -4.40 19.75
N TYR A 189 -17.87 -3.63 18.94
CA TYR A 189 -17.48 -2.27 19.28
C TYR A 189 -18.42 -1.18 18.70
N GLY A 190 -19.29 -1.53 17.77
CA GLY A 190 -20.27 -0.60 17.19
C GLY A 190 -19.71 0.41 16.20
N HIS A 191 -18.52 0.15 15.65
CA HIS A 191 -17.90 0.99 14.61
C HIS A 191 -17.17 0.14 13.55
N SER A 192 -16.95 0.73 12.38
CA SER A 192 -16.25 0.06 11.29
C SER A 192 -14.74 -0.02 11.53
N ILE A 193 -14.14 -1.16 11.12
CA ILE A 193 -12.70 -1.38 11.08
C ILE A 193 -12.29 -1.53 9.61
N PHE A 194 -11.56 -0.56 9.10
CA PHE A 194 -11.17 -0.53 7.68
C PHE A 194 -10.02 -1.50 7.39
N VAL A 195 -10.10 -2.22 6.27
CA VAL A 195 -8.98 -3.00 5.74
C VAL A 195 -8.37 -2.22 4.58
N ILE A 196 -7.11 -1.85 4.74
CA ILE A 196 -6.29 -1.20 3.73
C ILE A 196 -5.37 -2.25 3.14
N THR A 197 -5.44 -2.44 1.83
CA THR A 197 -4.53 -3.34 1.12
C THR A 197 -3.57 -2.51 0.27
N ASP A 198 -2.24 -2.71 0.49
CA ASP A 198 -1.14 -2.06 -0.19
C ASP A 198 -0.53 -3.02 -1.23
#